data_860103b03f09a47de997105ff40a200a
#
_entry.id   860103b03f09a47de997105ff40a200a
#
_cell.length_a   1.000
_cell.length_b   1.000
_cell.length_c   1.000
_cell.angle_alpha   90.00
_cell.angle_beta   90.00
_cell.angle_gamma   90.00
#
_symmetry.space_group_name_H-M   'P 1'
#
loop_
_entity.id
_entity.type
_entity.pdbx_description
1 polymer ?
#
loop_
_entity_poly.entity_id
_entity_poly.type
_entity_poly.pdbx_seq_one_letter_code
_entity_poly.pdbx_strand_id
1 'polypeptide(L)'
;MDTIIENELVKELANTHGRTRESLIPILQDLVVHKRFLSKQDMIDVARELDISAADVFGTATFYTFLDTEPRGKYVIRICKTISCAMKGKNEILSTIEEILKVNLGETTPDRKFSLLEANCIGWCHKAPAMLVNDTPYTELTPEKVTEILREYIKK
;
A
#
# COMPACT_ATOMS: atom_id res chain seq x y z
N MET A 1 15.92 -21.38 4.98
CA MET A 1 14.87 -22.02 4.17
C MET A 1 14.04 -21.00 3.39
N ASP A 2 13.68 -19.88 4.00
CA ASP A 2 12.85 -18.86 3.33
C ASP A 2 13.49 -18.23 2.09
N THR A 3 14.80 -18.02 2.10
CA THR A 3 15.54 -17.37 1.00
C THR A 3 15.53 -18.16 -0.34
N ILE A 4 15.39 -19.48 -0.30
CA ILE A 4 15.36 -20.34 -1.51
C ILE A 4 13.98 -20.24 -2.17
N ILE A 5 12.92 -20.24 -1.38
CA ILE A 5 11.52 -20.15 -1.84
C ILE A 5 11.25 -18.75 -2.41
N GLU A 6 11.84 -17.71 -1.83
CA GLU A 6 11.72 -16.33 -2.27
C GLU A 6 12.30 -16.09 -3.66
N ASN A 7 13.45 -16.69 -3.95
CA ASN A 7 14.09 -16.61 -5.26
C ASN A 7 13.30 -17.37 -6.35
N GLU A 8 12.59 -18.45 -6.00
CA GLU A 8 11.75 -19.20 -6.93
C GLU A 8 10.55 -18.36 -7.41
N LEU A 9 9.87 -17.65 -6.51
CA LEU A 9 8.75 -16.78 -6.87
C LEU A 9 9.19 -15.66 -7.83
N VAL A 10 10.32 -15.00 -7.56
CA VAL A 10 10.84 -13.94 -8.44
C VAL A 10 11.15 -14.51 -9.83
N LYS A 11 11.73 -15.70 -9.91
CA LYS A 11 12.01 -16.38 -11.19
C LYS A 11 10.74 -16.74 -11.96
N GLU A 12 9.72 -17.22 -11.25
CA GLU A 12 8.42 -17.55 -11.84
C GLU A 12 7.76 -16.29 -12.42
N LEU A 13 7.75 -15.19 -11.68
CA LEU A 13 7.24 -13.91 -12.15
C LEU A 13 8.03 -13.35 -13.34
N ALA A 14 9.36 -13.48 -13.32
CA ALA A 14 10.20 -13.09 -14.44
C ALA A 14 9.96 -13.96 -15.69
N ASN A 15 9.64 -15.24 -15.53
CA ASN A 15 9.23 -16.09 -16.64
C ASN A 15 7.87 -15.70 -17.22
N THR A 16 6.95 -15.23 -16.36
CA THR A 16 5.59 -14.84 -16.76
C THR A 16 5.58 -13.49 -17.48
N HIS A 17 6.25 -12.48 -16.92
CA HIS A 17 6.25 -11.11 -17.44
C HIS A 17 7.39 -10.81 -18.43
N GLY A 18 8.40 -11.67 -18.48
CA GLY A 18 9.64 -11.44 -19.23
C GLY A 18 10.78 -10.93 -18.37
N ARG A 19 12.00 -10.96 -18.94
CA ARG A 19 13.24 -10.54 -18.29
C ARG A 19 13.80 -9.25 -18.86
N THR A 20 12.92 -8.30 -19.10
CA THR A 20 13.30 -6.99 -19.63
C THR A 20 12.98 -5.88 -18.60
N ARG A 21 13.55 -4.70 -18.80
CA ARG A 21 13.28 -3.55 -17.91
C ARG A 21 11.79 -3.19 -17.84
N GLU A 22 11.05 -3.39 -18.92
CA GLU A 22 9.61 -3.12 -18.98
C GLU A 22 8.80 -4.03 -18.02
N SER A 23 9.34 -5.19 -17.69
CA SER A 23 8.71 -6.15 -16.76
C SER A 23 8.85 -5.78 -15.27
N LEU A 24 9.65 -4.75 -14.95
CA LEU A 24 9.95 -4.38 -13.57
C LEU A 24 8.69 -4.09 -12.76
N ILE A 25 7.83 -3.17 -13.22
CA ILE A 25 6.62 -2.77 -12.47
C ILE A 25 5.64 -3.94 -12.32
N PRO A 26 5.27 -4.70 -13.35
CA PRO A 26 4.42 -5.88 -13.21
C PRO A 26 4.94 -6.89 -12.18
N ILE A 27 6.24 -7.19 -12.21
CA ILE A 27 6.85 -8.12 -11.24
C ILE A 27 6.77 -7.58 -9.80
N LEU A 28 7.08 -6.30 -9.59
CA LEU A 28 6.97 -5.68 -8.27
C LEU A 28 5.52 -5.66 -7.75
N GLN A 29 4.55 -5.41 -8.63
CA GLN A 29 3.13 -5.44 -8.27
C GLN A 29 2.69 -6.84 -7.83
N ASP A 30 3.04 -7.87 -8.59
CA ASP A 30 2.70 -9.25 -8.24
C ASP A 30 3.40 -9.71 -6.96
N LEU A 31 4.65 -9.30 -6.73
CA LEU A 31 5.34 -9.54 -5.47
C LEU A 31 4.59 -8.93 -4.27
N VAL A 32 4.12 -7.70 -4.40
CA VAL A 32 3.31 -7.05 -3.35
C VAL A 32 1.98 -7.78 -3.13
N VAL A 33 1.34 -8.28 -4.18
CA VAL A 33 0.12 -9.09 -4.06
C VAL A 33 0.39 -10.37 -3.27
N HIS A 34 1.50 -11.05 -3.54
CA HIS A 34 1.85 -12.32 -2.87
C HIS A 34 2.40 -12.12 -1.45
N LYS A 35 3.29 -11.16 -1.27
CA LYS A 35 4.05 -10.95 -0.02
C LYS A 35 3.55 -9.79 0.82
N ARG A 36 2.72 -8.91 0.25
CA ARG A 36 2.16 -7.68 0.83
C ARG A 36 3.16 -6.52 0.97
N PHE A 37 4.44 -6.75 0.84
CA PHE A 37 5.49 -5.72 0.78
C PHE A 37 6.72 -6.28 0.07
N LEU A 38 7.61 -5.38 -0.36
CA LEU A 38 8.87 -5.69 -1.02
C LEU A 38 10.00 -5.63 0.00
N SER A 39 10.62 -6.76 0.31
CA SER A 39 11.83 -6.79 1.11
C SER A 39 13.03 -6.30 0.30
N LYS A 40 14.12 -5.93 1.00
CA LYS A 40 15.39 -5.60 0.33
C LYS A 40 15.90 -6.77 -0.51
N GLN A 41 15.71 -7.99 -0.04
CA GLN A 41 16.12 -9.18 -0.77
C GLN A 41 15.32 -9.37 -2.05
N ASP A 42 13.99 -9.18 -2.01
CA ASP A 42 13.15 -9.24 -3.21
C ASP A 42 13.64 -8.28 -4.29
N MET A 43 13.94 -7.03 -3.91
CA MET A 43 14.43 -6.02 -4.85
C MET A 43 15.79 -6.38 -5.45
N ILE A 44 16.68 -7.01 -4.68
CA ILE A 44 17.97 -7.51 -5.17
C ILE A 44 17.76 -8.67 -6.15
N ASP A 45 16.87 -9.60 -5.83
CA ASP A 45 16.60 -10.76 -6.68
C ASP A 45 15.92 -10.36 -7.99
N VAL A 46 15.00 -9.40 -7.95
CA VAL A 46 14.40 -8.81 -9.17
C VAL A 46 15.49 -8.12 -10.03
N ALA A 47 16.39 -7.36 -9.40
CA ALA A 47 17.48 -6.71 -10.11
C ALA A 47 18.37 -7.71 -10.85
N ARG A 48 18.67 -8.86 -10.23
CA ARG A 48 19.45 -9.94 -10.84
C ARG A 48 18.72 -10.61 -11.99
N GLU A 49 17.43 -10.93 -11.81
CA GLU A 49 16.64 -11.61 -12.86
C GLU A 49 16.40 -10.73 -14.09
N LEU A 50 16.34 -9.41 -13.93
CA LEU A 50 16.15 -8.46 -15.02
C LEU A 50 17.46 -7.87 -15.56
N ASP A 51 18.62 -8.23 -15.00
CA ASP A 51 19.94 -7.67 -15.32
C ASP A 51 19.98 -6.14 -15.29
N ILE A 52 19.41 -5.56 -14.23
CA ILE A 52 19.39 -4.12 -13.95
C ILE A 52 19.98 -3.81 -12.57
N SER A 53 20.28 -2.53 -12.30
CA SER A 53 20.85 -2.16 -11.01
C SER A 53 19.81 -2.29 -9.86
N ALA A 54 20.27 -2.72 -8.70
CA ALA A 54 19.41 -2.74 -7.51
C ALA A 54 18.92 -1.32 -7.13
N ALA A 55 19.67 -0.28 -7.47
CA ALA A 55 19.28 1.11 -7.28
C ALA A 55 18.08 1.50 -8.16
N ASP A 56 18.01 1.01 -9.39
CA ASP A 56 16.86 1.23 -10.29
C ASP A 56 15.60 0.57 -9.73
N VAL A 57 15.71 -0.66 -9.23
CA VAL A 57 14.59 -1.38 -8.61
C VAL A 57 14.11 -0.66 -7.36
N PHE A 58 15.04 -0.29 -6.46
CA PHE A 58 14.71 0.45 -5.24
C PHE A 58 14.09 1.81 -5.55
N GLY A 59 14.65 2.57 -6.50
CA GLY A 59 14.11 3.86 -6.92
C GLY A 59 12.69 3.74 -7.47
N THR A 60 12.40 2.69 -8.25
CA THR A 60 11.06 2.42 -8.77
C THR A 60 10.10 2.02 -7.63
N ALA A 61 10.50 1.11 -6.77
CA ALA A 61 9.68 0.63 -5.65
C ALA A 61 9.30 1.77 -4.69
N THR A 62 10.22 2.68 -4.39
CA THR A 62 9.97 3.81 -3.48
C THR A 62 9.23 4.98 -4.13
N PHE A 63 9.29 5.10 -5.46
CA PHE A 63 8.54 6.11 -6.20
C PHE A 63 7.03 5.82 -6.21
N TYR A 64 6.65 4.56 -6.39
CA TYR A 64 5.25 4.15 -6.41
C TYR A 64 4.76 3.79 -5.01
N THR A 65 4.02 4.67 -4.37
CA THR A 65 3.58 4.54 -2.97
C THR A 65 2.65 3.36 -2.69
N PHE A 66 2.11 2.71 -3.71
CA PHE A 66 1.35 1.46 -3.58
C PHE A 66 2.23 0.21 -3.60
N LEU A 67 3.52 0.36 -3.91
CA LEU A 67 4.52 -0.68 -3.73
C LEU A 67 5.13 -0.52 -2.34
N ASP A 68 4.49 -1.12 -1.33
CA ASP A 68 4.95 -1.02 0.05
C ASP A 68 6.34 -1.69 0.18
N THR A 69 7.32 -0.95 0.68
CA THR A 69 8.70 -1.43 0.94
C THR A 69 8.95 -1.78 2.40
N GLU A 70 7.92 -1.65 3.23
CA GLU A 70 7.93 -1.97 4.65
C GLU A 70 6.71 -2.82 5.00
N PRO A 71 6.83 -3.71 6.01
CA PRO A 71 5.68 -4.47 6.49
C PRO A 71 4.56 -3.57 6.97
N ARG A 72 3.35 -3.78 6.46
CA ARG A 72 2.14 -3.07 6.86
C ARG A 72 1.21 -3.96 7.69
N GLY A 73 0.20 -3.35 8.29
CA GLY A 73 -0.87 -4.07 8.97
C GLY A 73 -1.74 -4.89 8.02
N LYS A 74 -2.59 -5.73 8.59
CA LYS A 74 -3.57 -6.52 7.82
C LYS A 74 -4.47 -5.64 6.95
N TYR A 75 -4.87 -4.47 7.45
CA TYR A 75 -5.68 -3.47 6.77
C TYR A 75 -4.88 -2.19 6.60
N VAL A 76 -4.60 -1.83 5.36
CA VAL A 76 -3.89 -0.59 5.03
C VAL A 76 -4.92 0.46 4.64
N ILE A 77 -5.08 1.46 5.48
CA ILE A 77 -5.96 2.60 5.23
C ILE A 77 -5.15 3.67 4.51
N ARG A 78 -5.58 4.07 3.33
CA ARG A 78 -4.97 5.15 2.55
C ARG A 78 -5.98 6.27 2.36
N ILE A 79 -5.79 7.38 3.07
CA ILE A 79 -6.64 8.57 2.94
C ILE A 79 -6.14 9.45 1.79
N CYS A 80 -7.04 9.87 0.92
CA CYS A 80 -6.71 10.77 -0.19
C CYS A 80 -6.32 12.15 0.32
N LYS A 81 -5.11 12.64 -0.04
CA LYS A 81 -4.55 13.92 0.41
C LYS A 81 -4.75 15.08 -0.57
N THR A 82 -5.42 14.86 -1.71
CA THR A 82 -5.59 15.89 -2.73
C THR A 82 -6.53 17.00 -2.29
N ILE A 83 -6.41 18.15 -2.96
CA ILE A 83 -7.13 19.37 -2.61
C ILE A 83 -8.66 19.17 -2.54
N SER A 84 -9.24 18.37 -3.44
CA SER A 84 -10.69 18.10 -3.43
C SER A 84 -11.14 17.41 -2.15
N CYS A 85 -10.36 16.44 -1.64
CA CYS A 85 -10.65 15.78 -0.37
C CYS A 85 -10.34 16.69 0.82
N ALA A 86 -9.27 17.47 0.74
CA ALA A 86 -8.90 18.43 1.79
C ALA A 86 -9.99 19.48 2.01
N MET A 87 -10.54 20.03 0.92
CA MET A 87 -11.62 21.02 0.97
C MET A 87 -12.95 20.46 1.48
N LYS A 88 -13.14 19.15 1.40
CA LYS A 88 -14.37 18.46 1.84
C LYS A 88 -14.24 17.75 3.18
N GLY A 89 -13.29 18.16 4.03
CA GLY A 89 -13.19 17.70 5.41
C GLY A 89 -12.25 16.51 5.64
N LYS A 90 -11.28 16.24 4.74
CA LYS A 90 -10.28 15.17 4.91
C LYS A 90 -9.62 15.20 6.29
N ASN A 91 -9.30 16.40 6.82
CA ASN A 91 -8.60 16.51 8.11
C ASN A 91 -9.45 16.02 9.29
N GLU A 92 -10.75 16.26 9.26
CA GLU A 92 -11.69 15.76 10.28
C GLU A 92 -11.78 14.22 10.21
N ILE A 93 -11.83 13.67 9.01
CA ILE A 93 -11.78 12.22 8.79
C ILE A 93 -10.48 11.62 9.32
N LEU A 94 -9.34 12.25 9.02
CA LEU A 94 -8.03 11.80 9.49
C LEU A 94 -7.97 11.78 11.02
N SER A 95 -8.38 12.88 11.68
CA SER A 95 -8.41 12.96 13.14
C SER A 95 -9.30 11.88 13.76
N THR A 96 -10.45 11.60 13.16
CA THR A 96 -11.35 10.53 13.61
C THR A 96 -10.69 9.16 13.52
N ILE A 97 -9.95 8.87 12.45
CA ILE A 97 -9.22 7.60 12.27
C ILE A 97 -8.11 7.48 13.33
N GLU A 98 -7.31 8.54 13.51
CA GLU A 98 -6.23 8.60 14.50
C GLU A 98 -6.75 8.38 15.93
N GLU A 99 -7.87 8.97 16.27
CA GLU A 99 -8.52 8.79 17.58
C GLU A 99 -9.01 7.36 17.82
N ILE A 100 -9.59 6.72 16.81
CA ILE A 100 -10.12 5.36 16.92
C ILE A 100 -9.00 4.33 16.98
N LEU A 101 -8.02 4.46 16.12
CA LEU A 101 -6.93 3.47 15.98
C LEU A 101 -5.76 3.73 16.94
N LYS A 102 -5.69 4.93 17.55
CA LYS A 102 -4.59 5.37 18.44
C LYS A 102 -3.22 5.31 17.76
N VAL A 103 -3.17 5.69 16.49
CA VAL A 103 -1.94 5.82 15.70
C VAL A 103 -1.97 7.13 14.92
N ASN A 104 -0.81 7.68 14.65
CA ASN A 104 -0.68 8.84 13.78
C ASN A 104 -0.54 8.41 12.31
N LEU A 105 -0.67 9.39 11.42
CA LEU A 105 -0.42 9.19 10.01
C LEU A 105 0.99 8.65 9.75
N GLY A 106 1.11 7.60 8.96
CA GLY A 106 2.35 6.88 8.66
C GLY A 106 2.62 5.68 9.58
N GLU A 107 1.88 5.52 10.65
CA GLU A 107 2.10 4.47 11.65
C GLU A 107 1.24 3.22 11.43
N THR A 108 1.66 2.16 12.08
CA THR A 108 0.94 0.87 12.14
C THR A 108 0.59 0.56 13.60
N THR A 109 -0.62 0.05 13.84
CA THR A 109 -1.05 -0.34 15.18
C THR A 109 -0.14 -1.42 15.77
N PRO A 110 0.07 -1.44 17.11
CA PRO A 110 0.97 -2.41 17.76
C PRO A 110 0.59 -3.87 17.50
N ASP A 111 -0.70 -4.15 17.31
CA ASP A 111 -1.23 -5.48 16.95
C ASP A 111 -1.04 -5.83 15.46
N ARG A 112 -0.42 -4.92 14.68
CA ARG A 112 -0.25 -5.02 13.23
C ARG A 112 -1.55 -5.24 12.45
N LYS A 113 -2.67 -4.81 13.00
CA LYS A 113 -3.96 -4.93 12.33
C LYS A 113 -4.20 -3.82 11.32
N PHE A 114 -3.84 -2.58 11.65
CA PHE A 114 -4.04 -1.42 10.78
C PHE A 114 -2.74 -0.66 10.53
N SER A 115 -2.61 -0.14 9.31
CA SER A 115 -1.65 0.91 8.94
C SER A 115 -2.41 2.11 8.40
N LEU A 116 -2.05 3.32 8.84
CA LEU A 116 -2.67 4.57 8.38
C LEU A 116 -1.71 5.35 7.51
N LEU A 117 -2.03 5.48 6.23
CA LEU A 117 -1.19 6.14 5.23
C LEU A 117 -1.97 7.21 4.47
N GLU A 118 -1.26 8.09 3.80
CA GLU A 118 -1.83 8.97 2.77
C GLU A 118 -1.59 8.40 1.37
N ALA A 119 -2.50 8.71 0.47
CA ALA A 119 -2.32 8.49 -0.96
C ALA A 119 -2.59 9.75 -1.74
N ASN A 120 -1.99 9.87 -2.92
CA ASN A 120 -2.38 10.85 -3.92
C ASN A 120 -3.82 10.54 -4.39
N CYS A 121 -4.32 11.26 -5.40
CA CYS A 121 -5.68 11.07 -5.88
C CYS A 121 -5.97 9.60 -6.22
N ILE A 122 -7.00 9.05 -5.56
CA ILE A 122 -7.50 7.69 -5.80
C ILE A 122 -8.66 7.63 -6.80
N GLY A 123 -8.92 8.75 -7.52
CA GLY A 123 -9.90 8.82 -8.60
C GLY A 123 -11.33 9.18 -8.20
N TRP A 124 -11.64 9.33 -6.92
CA TRP A 124 -13.01 9.58 -6.41
C TRP A 124 -13.30 11.04 -6.04
N CYS A 125 -12.71 12.00 -6.75
CA CYS A 125 -12.84 13.43 -6.43
C CYS A 125 -14.28 13.94 -6.44
N HIS A 126 -15.15 13.37 -7.28
CA HIS A 126 -16.56 13.72 -7.36
C HIS A 126 -17.37 13.26 -6.13
N LYS A 127 -16.85 12.30 -5.38
CA LYS A 127 -17.41 11.75 -4.12
C LYS A 127 -16.46 11.90 -2.93
N ALA A 128 -15.74 13.01 -2.91
CA ALA A 128 -14.81 13.32 -1.82
C ALA A 128 -15.58 13.64 -0.51
N PRO A 129 -14.99 13.41 0.69
CA PRO A 129 -13.67 12.80 0.92
C PRO A 129 -13.67 11.29 0.69
N ALA A 130 -12.52 10.74 0.32
CA ALA A 130 -12.39 9.32 0.00
C ALA A 130 -11.15 8.69 0.63
N MET A 131 -11.25 7.39 0.95
CA MET A 131 -10.15 6.55 1.41
C MET A 131 -10.23 5.16 0.80
N LEU A 132 -9.13 4.44 0.83
CA LEU A 132 -9.08 3.00 0.56
C LEU A 132 -8.84 2.26 1.87
N VAL A 133 -9.45 1.09 2.02
CA VAL A 133 -9.02 0.07 2.97
C VAL A 133 -8.60 -1.14 2.15
N ASN A 134 -7.30 -1.37 2.09
CA ASN A 134 -6.67 -2.20 1.06
C ASN A 134 -7.09 -1.71 -0.34
N ASP A 135 -7.85 -2.49 -1.10
CA ASP A 135 -8.33 -2.14 -2.44
C ASP A 135 -9.79 -1.67 -2.46
N THR A 136 -10.45 -1.64 -1.29
CA THR A 136 -11.87 -1.27 -1.21
C THR A 136 -12.02 0.24 -1.01
N PRO A 137 -12.65 0.97 -1.96
CA PRO A 137 -12.87 2.40 -1.83
C PRO A 137 -14.07 2.73 -0.94
N TYR A 138 -13.91 3.73 -0.11
CA TYR A 138 -14.96 4.35 0.68
C TYR A 138 -15.01 5.85 0.37
N THR A 139 -16.18 6.35 0.03
CA THR A 139 -16.38 7.69 -0.50
C THR A 139 -17.44 8.45 0.30
N GLU A 140 -17.53 9.77 0.08
CA GLU A 140 -18.49 10.64 0.79
C GLU A 140 -18.40 10.40 2.30
N LEU A 141 -17.16 10.45 2.81
CA LEU A 141 -16.86 10.10 4.19
C LEU A 141 -17.35 11.21 5.15
N THR A 142 -17.90 10.76 6.27
CA THR A 142 -18.15 11.56 7.45
C THR A 142 -17.52 10.88 8.65
N PRO A 143 -17.28 11.58 9.78
CA PRO A 143 -16.75 10.96 10.99
C PRO A 143 -17.55 9.74 11.45
N GLU A 144 -18.89 9.81 11.37
CA GLU A 144 -19.80 8.72 11.74
C GLU A 144 -19.61 7.50 10.83
N LYS A 145 -19.58 7.73 9.49
CA LYS A 145 -19.39 6.69 8.51
C LYS A 145 -18.04 5.99 8.66
N VAL A 146 -16.98 6.76 8.90
CA VAL A 146 -15.66 6.22 9.18
C VAL A 146 -15.65 5.36 10.44
N THR A 147 -16.32 5.84 11.49
CA THR A 147 -16.45 5.09 12.75
C THR A 147 -17.14 3.74 12.55
N GLU A 148 -18.20 3.69 11.75
CA GLU A 148 -18.90 2.45 11.41
C GLU A 148 -18.00 1.49 10.62
N ILE A 149 -17.36 1.99 9.58
CA ILE A 149 -16.42 1.20 8.75
C ILE A 149 -15.31 0.59 9.61
N LEU A 150 -14.66 1.41 10.44
CA LEU A 150 -13.56 0.93 11.28
C LEU A 150 -14.02 -0.09 12.31
N ARG A 151 -15.21 0.08 12.91
CA ARG A 151 -15.79 -0.90 13.85
C ARG A 151 -16.01 -2.26 13.19
N GLU A 152 -16.42 -2.31 11.93
CA GLU A 152 -16.58 -3.56 11.20
C GLU A 152 -15.22 -4.26 11.00
N TYR A 153 -14.18 -3.51 10.65
CA TYR A 153 -12.84 -4.07 10.48
C TYR A 153 -12.18 -4.46 11.82
N ILE A 154 -12.45 -3.74 12.90
CA ILE A 154 -11.95 -4.09 14.23
C ILE A 154 -12.53 -5.43 14.71
N LYS A 155 -13.78 -5.74 14.36
CA LYS A 155 -14.44 -7.00 14.72
C LYS A 155 -13.99 -8.21 13.88
N LYS A 156 -13.42 -8.00 12.68
CA LYS A 156 -12.87 -9.04 11.79
C LYS A 156 -11.46 -9.43 12.19
#